data_af247f648d5a782dce4c6c6986a55236
#
_entry.id   af247f648d5a782dce4c6c6986a55236
#
_cell.length_a   1.000
_cell.length_b   1.000
_cell.length_c   1.000
_cell.angle_alpha   90.00
_cell.angle_beta   90.00
_cell.angle_gamma   90.00
#
_symmetry.space_group_name_H-M   'P 1'
#
loop_
_entity.id
_entity.type
_entity.pdbx_description
1 polymer ?
#
loop_
_entity_poly.entity_id
_entity_poly.type
_entity_poly.pdbx_seq_one_letter_code
_entity_poly.pdbx_strand_id
1 'polypeptide(L)'
;MIEYGINTIGKGARIFEPVTLGFPSRDNIDKTGFTGTIIGKHAVIRSGTIIYCDVTIGDHFQSGHNVMIREKTKIGDRVAIGTSVIIEGSSVIWNDVSLQSMVYIPTDTMIGNHVFIGPNTVLTNDR
;
A
#
# COMPACT_ATOMS: atom_id res chain seq x y z
N MET A 1 3.09 3.98 16.31
CA MET A 1 2.56 4.14 14.94
C MET A 1 2.07 5.55 14.74
N ILE A 2 2.31 6.12 13.59
CA ILE A 2 1.85 7.47 13.25
C ILE A 2 0.57 7.32 12.43
N GLU A 3 -0.50 7.99 12.84
CA GLU A 3 -1.79 7.86 12.17
C GLU A 3 -2.38 9.22 11.84
N TYR A 4 -2.92 9.31 10.64
CA TYR A 4 -3.69 10.45 10.17
C TYR A 4 -5.04 9.95 9.66
N GLY A 5 -6.06 10.77 9.75
CA GLY A 5 -7.39 10.38 9.32
C GLY A 5 -7.96 9.24 10.16
N ILE A 6 -8.92 8.52 9.60
CA ILE A 6 -9.56 7.40 10.27
C ILE A 6 -9.11 6.11 9.60
N ASN A 7 -8.31 5.30 10.33
CA ASN A 7 -7.75 4.05 9.82
C ASN A 7 -8.49 2.86 10.42
N THR A 8 -8.61 1.81 9.63
CA THR A 8 -9.22 0.55 10.06
C THR A 8 -8.24 -0.58 9.80
N ILE A 9 -7.91 -1.32 10.87
CA ILE A 9 -6.95 -2.42 10.77
C ILE A 9 -7.67 -3.69 11.22
N GLY A 10 -7.67 -4.69 10.33
CA GLY A 10 -8.30 -5.97 10.60
C GLY A 10 -7.57 -6.77 11.68
N LYS A 11 -8.23 -7.82 12.17
CA LYS A 11 -7.74 -8.68 13.22
C LYS A 11 -6.45 -9.39 12.80
N GLY A 12 -5.53 -9.57 13.74
CA GLY A 12 -4.33 -10.36 13.54
C GLY A 12 -3.20 -9.62 12.84
N ALA A 13 -3.27 -8.31 12.73
CA ALA A 13 -2.20 -7.53 12.13
C ALA A 13 -0.94 -7.53 13.00
N ARG A 14 0.22 -7.62 12.35
CA ARG A 14 1.52 -7.43 12.99
C ARG A 14 2.21 -6.26 12.32
N ILE A 15 2.42 -5.20 13.11
CA ILE A 15 2.97 -3.94 12.62
C ILE A 15 4.29 -3.68 13.33
N PHE A 16 5.35 -3.57 12.55
CA PHE A 16 6.70 -3.33 13.04
C PHE A 16 7.07 -1.88 12.80
N GLU A 17 7.03 -1.09 13.83
CA GLU A 17 7.20 0.36 13.77
C GLU A 17 8.64 0.77 13.45
N PRO A 18 8.85 1.99 12.88
CA PRO A 18 7.81 2.99 12.62
C PRO A 18 6.99 2.69 11.37
N VAL A 19 5.69 2.89 11.46
CA VAL A 19 4.75 2.76 10.34
C VAL A 19 3.79 3.94 10.38
N THR A 20 3.50 4.51 9.22
CA THR A 20 2.55 5.61 9.08
C THR A 20 1.35 5.13 8.27
N LEU A 21 0.14 5.35 8.81
CA LEU A 21 -1.11 5.06 8.11
C LEU A 21 -1.93 6.32 7.89
N GLY A 22 -2.62 6.37 6.78
CA GLY A 22 -3.52 7.46 6.48
C GLY A 22 -2.84 8.76 6.12
N PHE A 23 -1.58 8.71 5.68
CA PHE A 23 -0.86 9.95 5.38
C PHE A 23 -1.69 10.82 4.42
N PRO A 24 -1.89 12.11 4.71
CA PRO A 24 -2.82 12.92 3.94
C PRO A 24 -2.35 13.15 2.51
N SER A 25 -3.25 12.95 1.56
CA SER A 25 -3.07 13.45 0.21
C SER A 25 -3.06 14.98 0.23
N ARG A 26 -2.66 15.59 -0.88
CA ARG A 26 -2.58 17.05 -0.95
C ARG A 26 -3.87 17.73 -0.48
N ASP A 27 -5.03 17.20 -0.87
CA ASP A 27 -6.33 17.80 -0.55
C ASP A 27 -6.70 17.65 0.93
N ASN A 28 -6.05 16.76 1.66
CA ASN A 28 -6.36 16.46 3.05
C ASN A 28 -5.33 17.01 4.04
N ILE A 29 -4.31 17.70 3.56
CA ILE A 29 -3.33 18.34 4.44
C ILE A 29 -4.06 19.34 5.35
N ASP A 30 -3.75 19.28 6.65
CA ASP A 30 -4.36 20.09 7.71
C ASP A 30 -5.85 19.82 7.94
N LYS A 31 -6.39 18.74 7.37
CA LYS A 31 -7.76 18.28 7.63
C LYS A 31 -7.78 17.12 8.60
N THR A 32 -8.95 16.89 9.17
CA THR A 32 -9.22 15.75 10.07
C THR A 32 -10.44 14.99 9.57
N GLY A 33 -10.61 13.76 10.05
CA GLY A 33 -11.83 12.99 9.79
C GLY A 33 -11.92 12.37 8.40
N PHE A 34 -10.92 12.54 7.55
CA PHE A 34 -10.93 11.89 6.24
C PHE A 34 -10.66 10.40 6.36
N THR A 35 -11.07 9.63 5.35
CA THR A 35 -10.84 8.19 5.30
C THR A 35 -9.35 7.92 5.14
N GLY A 36 -8.78 7.17 6.10
CA GLY A 36 -7.38 6.79 6.07
C GLY A 36 -7.13 5.51 5.28
N THR A 37 -6.35 4.61 5.88
CA THR A 37 -6.02 3.30 5.32
C THR A 37 -6.96 2.25 5.89
N ILE A 38 -7.52 1.41 5.03
CA ILE A 38 -8.37 0.28 5.44
C ILE A 38 -7.61 -1.00 5.10
N ILE A 39 -7.29 -1.80 6.12
CA ILE A 39 -6.50 -3.02 5.99
C ILE A 39 -7.32 -4.19 6.49
N GLY A 40 -7.34 -5.27 5.72
CA GLY A 40 -8.00 -6.51 6.09
C GLY A 40 -7.27 -7.28 7.20
N LYS A 41 -7.58 -8.57 7.30
CA LYS A 41 -7.07 -9.43 8.38
C LYS A 41 -5.66 -9.92 8.09
N HIS A 42 -4.89 -10.17 9.17
CA HIS A 42 -3.60 -10.85 9.14
C HIS A 42 -2.54 -10.15 8.29
N ALA A 43 -2.52 -8.84 8.32
CA ALA A 43 -1.48 -8.07 7.65
C ALA A 43 -0.15 -8.15 8.39
N VAL A 44 0.94 -8.13 7.64
CA VAL A 44 2.30 -7.95 8.18
C VAL A 44 2.89 -6.72 7.52
N ILE A 45 3.13 -5.68 8.31
CA ILE A 45 3.64 -4.40 7.79
C ILE A 45 4.96 -4.10 8.50
N ARG A 46 6.03 -4.03 7.72
CA ARG A 46 7.38 -3.84 8.25
C ARG A 46 7.79 -2.38 8.28
N SER A 47 8.79 -2.11 9.08
CA SER A 47 9.20 -0.76 9.45
C SER A 47 9.55 0.13 8.26
N GLY A 48 9.25 1.40 8.44
CA GLY A 48 9.51 2.44 7.43
C GLY A 48 8.40 2.59 6.40
N THR A 49 7.36 1.75 6.47
CA THR A 49 6.26 1.78 5.50
C THR A 49 5.34 2.96 5.74
N ILE A 50 4.97 3.64 4.65
CA ILE A 50 4.04 4.77 4.66
C ILE A 50 2.89 4.43 3.73
N ILE A 51 1.68 4.39 4.28
CA ILE A 51 0.46 4.17 3.51
C ILE A 51 -0.41 5.41 3.62
N TYR A 52 -0.81 5.93 2.48
CA TYR A 52 -1.61 7.15 2.40
C TYR A 52 -3.07 6.91 2.77
N CYS A 53 -3.80 7.99 2.91
CA CYS A 53 -5.25 7.99 3.05
C CYS A 53 -5.91 7.42 1.80
N ASP A 54 -7.16 7.00 1.93
CA ASP A 54 -7.94 6.49 0.80
C ASP A 54 -7.24 5.31 0.10
N VAL A 55 -6.70 4.39 0.89
CA VAL A 55 -6.11 3.14 0.43
C VAL A 55 -6.87 1.99 1.07
N THR A 56 -7.25 1.01 0.27
CA THR A 56 -7.92 -0.20 0.74
C THR A 56 -7.05 -1.41 0.43
N ILE A 57 -6.80 -2.23 1.44
CA ILE A 57 -5.95 -3.42 1.34
C ILE A 57 -6.74 -4.61 1.87
N GLY A 58 -6.75 -5.71 1.12
CA GLY A 58 -7.44 -6.93 1.50
C GLY A 58 -6.71 -7.72 2.58
N ASP A 59 -7.05 -9.02 2.68
CA ASP A 59 -6.53 -9.91 3.72
C ASP A 59 -5.14 -10.45 3.37
N HIS A 60 -4.37 -10.81 4.40
CA HIS A 60 -3.05 -11.43 4.26
C HIS A 60 -2.05 -10.61 3.45
N PHE A 61 -2.09 -9.31 3.63
CA PHE A 61 -1.13 -8.40 3.02
C PHE A 61 0.22 -8.50 3.71
N GLN A 62 1.30 -8.43 2.94
CA GLN A 62 2.65 -8.33 3.50
C GLN A 62 3.42 -7.22 2.82
N SER A 63 4.04 -6.36 3.61
CA SER A 63 5.01 -5.39 3.09
C SER A 63 6.40 -5.66 3.64
N GLY A 64 7.41 -5.45 2.80
CA GLY A 64 8.77 -5.30 3.25
C GLY A 64 8.97 -3.95 3.95
N HIS A 65 10.22 -3.55 4.09
CA HIS A 65 10.56 -2.27 4.72
C HIS A 65 10.46 -1.11 3.73
N ASN A 66 10.15 0.08 4.25
CA ASN A 66 10.21 1.32 3.47
C ASN A 66 9.36 1.29 2.20
N VAL A 67 8.20 0.70 2.29
CA VAL A 67 7.22 0.68 1.21
C VAL A 67 6.39 1.95 1.26
N MET A 68 6.08 2.53 0.11
CA MET A 68 5.16 3.67 0.03
C MET A 68 3.99 3.34 -0.89
N ILE A 69 2.78 3.51 -0.37
CA ILE A 69 1.54 3.30 -1.12
C ILE A 69 0.75 4.59 -1.09
N ARG A 70 0.54 5.20 -2.26
CA ARG A 70 -0.15 6.48 -2.37
C ARG A 70 -1.67 6.30 -2.42
N GLU A 71 -2.34 7.42 -2.27
CA GLU A 71 -3.80 7.52 -2.17
C GLU A 71 -4.56 6.95 -3.38
N LYS A 72 -5.81 6.57 -3.16
CA LYS A 72 -6.72 6.03 -4.18
C LYS A 72 -6.24 4.72 -4.79
N THR A 73 -5.48 3.95 -4.02
CA THR A 73 -4.98 2.64 -4.43
C THR A 73 -5.81 1.55 -3.75
N LYS A 74 -6.15 0.52 -4.52
CA LYS A 74 -6.85 -0.66 -4.02
C LYS A 74 -5.98 -1.89 -4.21
N ILE A 75 -5.81 -2.65 -3.14
CA ILE A 75 -4.99 -3.85 -3.14
C ILE A 75 -5.86 -5.01 -2.67
N GLY A 76 -5.86 -6.09 -3.41
CA GLY A 76 -6.65 -7.29 -3.11
C GLY A 76 -6.06 -8.14 -1.99
N ASP A 77 -6.40 -9.43 -2.01
CA ASP A 77 -5.98 -10.38 -0.98
C ASP A 77 -4.66 -11.05 -1.34
N ARG A 78 -3.91 -11.45 -0.33
CA ARG A 78 -2.66 -12.22 -0.49
C ARG A 78 -1.67 -11.55 -1.43
N VAL A 79 -1.47 -10.25 -1.22
CA VAL A 79 -0.49 -9.47 -1.97
C VAL A 79 0.77 -9.29 -1.12
N ALA A 80 1.91 -9.60 -1.68
CA ALA A 80 3.21 -9.44 -1.03
C ALA A 80 4.02 -8.37 -1.78
N ILE A 81 4.51 -7.41 -1.03
CA ILE A 81 5.24 -6.26 -1.58
C ILE A 81 6.61 -6.19 -0.91
N GLY A 82 7.66 -6.23 -1.71
CA GLY A 82 9.03 -6.21 -1.24
C GLY A 82 9.50 -4.86 -0.73
N THR A 83 10.73 -4.84 -0.25
CA THR A 83 11.35 -3.64 0.33
C THR A 83 11.52 -2.53 -0.69
N SER A 84 11.23 -1.30 -0.28
CA SER A 84 11.40 -0.08 -1.07
C SER A 84 10.55 -0.04 -2.35
N VAL A 85 9.45 -0.79 -2.38
CA VAL A 85 8.47 -0.69 -3.46
C VAL A 85 7.71 0.61 -3.32
N ILE A 86 7.48 1.28 -4.44
CA ILE A 86 6.67 2.49 -4.50
C ILE A 86 5.47 2.21 -5.39
N ILE A 87 4.27 2.42 -4.86
CA ILE A 87 3.03 2.37 -5.61
C ILE A 87 2.44 3.78 -5.59
N GLU A 88 2.47 4.44 -6.73
CA GLU A 88 1.84 5.74 -6.88
C GLU A 88 0.32 5.59 -6.85
N GLY A 89 -0.39 6.69 -6.72
CA GLY A 89 -1.83 6.65 -6.47
C GLY A 89 -2.69 6.14 -7.62
N SER A 90 -3.96 5.95 -7.32
CA SER A 90 -5.00 5.57 -8.29
C SER A 90 -4.71 4.26 -9.02
N SER A 91 -4.06 3.33 -8.35
CA SER A 91 -3.71 2.03 -8.92
C SER A 91 -4.57 0.93 -8.31
N VAL A 92 -4.76 -0.15 -9.05
CA VAL A 92 -5.49 -1.33 -8.61
C VAL A 92 -4.60 -2.55 -8.76
N ILE A 93 -4.37 -3.26 -7.66
CA ILE A 93 -3.61 -4.50 -7.63
C ILE A 93 -4.57 -5.58 -7.13
N TRP A 94 -4.79 -6.60 -7.94
CA TRP A 94 -5.73 -7.66 -7.62
C TRP A 94 -5.11 -8.68 -6.67
N ASN A 95 -5.61 -9.91 -6.67
CA ASN A 95 -5.23 -10.92 -5.69
C ASN A 95 -3.99 -11.70 -6.08
N ASP A 96 -3.29 -12.24 -5.08
CA ASP A 96 -2.17 -13.16 -5.29
C ASP A 96 -1.05 -12.56 -6.15
N VAL A 97 -0.74 -11.30 -5.90
CA VAL A 97 0.31 -10.57 -6.61
C VAL A 97 1.54 -10.48 -5.73
N SER A 98 2.71 -10.66 -6.35
CA SER A 98 4.00 -10.48 -5.70
C SER A 98 4.80 -9.41 -6.44
N LEU A 99 5.11 -8.33 -5.74
CA LEU A 99 6.01 -7.28 -6.24
C LEU A 99 7.31 -7.40 -5.46
N GLN A 100 8.39 -7.72 -6.13
CA GLN A 100 9.68 -7.88 -5.49
C GLN A 100 10.29 -6.53 -5.13
N SER A 101 11.41 -6.53 -4.43
CA SER A 101 12.03 -5.30 -3.93
C SER A 101 12.34 -4.31 -5.03
N MET A 102 12.22 -3.03 -4.74
CA MET A 102 12.57 -1.91 -5.62
C MET A 102 11.71 -1.81 -6.88
N VAL A 103 10.51 -2.41 -6.88
CA VAL A 103 9.57 -2.25 -8.00
C VAL A 103 8.91 -0.88 -7.90
N TYR A 104 8.74 -0.23 -9.04
CA TYR A 104 8.03 1.04 -9.14
C TYR A 104 6.76 0.88 -9.97
N ILE A 105 5.62 1.24 -9.35
CA ILE A 105 4.30 1.20 -10.00
C ILE A 105 3.81 2.64 -10.17
N PRO A 106 3.69 3.13 -11.40
CA PRO A 106 3.21 4.50 -11.64
C PRO A 106 1.71 4.64 -11.39
N THR A 107 1.22 5.88 -11.42
CA THR A 107 -0.21 6.15 -11.27
C THR A 107 -1.05 5.45 -12.35
N ASP A 108 -2.29 5.16 -12.00
CA ASP A 108 -3.29 4.58 -12.93
C ASP A 108 -2.89 3.23 -13.49
N THR A 109 -2.15 2.43 -12.73
CA THR A 109 -1.74 1.08 -13.14
C THR A 109 -2.76 0.06 -12.62
N MET A 110 -3.06 -0.93 -13.46
CA MET A 110 -3.87 -2.09 -13.05
C MET A 110 -3.03 -3.36 -13.21
N ILE A 111 -2.93 -4.13 -12.13
CA ILE A 111 -2.22 -5.42 -12.10
C ILE A 111 -3.24 -6.50 -11.78
N GLY A 112 -3.38 -7.47 -12.68
CA GLY A 112 -4.34 -8.56 -12.53
C GLY A 112 -3.92 -9.61 -11.50
N ASN A 113 -4.73 -10.65 -11.36
CA ASN A 113 -4.47 -11.73 -10.42
C ASN A 113 -3.23 -12.54 -10.81
N HIS A 114 -2.54 -13.08 -9.80
CA HIS A 114 -1.43 -14.03 -9.96
C HIS A 114 -0.25 -13.47 -10.77
N VAL A 115 0.03 -12.18 -10.63
CA VAL A 115 1.15 -11.54 -11.31
C VAL A 115 2.37 -11.52 -10.39
N PHE A 116 3.52 -11.85 -10.93
CA PHE A 116 4.83 -11.72 -10.29
C PHE A 116 5.65 -10.69 -11.04
N ILE A 117 6.15 -9.70 -10.32
CA ILE A 117 7.03 -8.68 -10.91
C ILE A 117 8.38 -8.75 -10.21
N GLY A 118 9.44 -9.03 -10.97
CA GLY A 118 10.79 -9.21 -10.46
C GLY A 118 11.40 -7.93 -9.90
N PRO A 119 12.50 -8.05 -9.14
CA PRO A 119 13.10 -6.90 -8.47
C PRO A 119 13.62 -5.86 -9.46
N ASN A 120 13.62 -4.61 -9.04
CA ASN A 120 14.10 -3.45 -9.80
C ASN A 120 13.32 -3.17 -11.08
N THR A 121 12.14 -3.75 -11.23
CA THR A 121 11.28 -3.48 -12.40
C THR A 121 10.64 -2.11 -12.26
N VAL A 122 10.68 -1.35 -13.31
CA VAL A 122 10.00 -0.05 -13.40
C VAL A 122 8.96 -0.13 -14.49
N LEU A 123 7.69 0.04 -14.12
CA LEU A 123 6.62 0.20 -15.08
C LEU A 123 6.54 1.68 -15.46
N THR A 124 6.14 1.95 -16.69
CA THR A 124 5.98 3.32 -17.17
C THR A 124 4.59 3.52 -17.71
N ASN A 125 4.06 4.72 -17.49
CA ASN A 125 2.80 5.12 -18.11
C ASN A 125 3.08 5.61 -19.53
N ASP A 126 2.30 5.12 -20.45
CA ASP A 126 2.31 5.62 -21.82
C ASP A 126 1.32 6.78 -21.94
N ARG A 127 1.82 7.89 -22.37
CA ARG A 127 1.05 9.13 -22.43
C ARG A 127 0.89 9.60 -23.85
#